data_509be7d70ddc714536e51d16a45b89f4
#
_entry.id   509be7d70ddc714536e51d16a45b89f4
#
_cell.length_a   1.000
_cell.length_b   1.000
_cell.length_c   1.000
_cell.angle_alpha   90.00
_cell.angle_beta   90.00
_cell.angle_gamma   90.00
#
_symmetry.space_group_name_H-M   'P 1'
#
loop_
_entity.id
_entity.type
_entity.pdbx_description
1 polymer ?
#
loop_
_entity_poly.entity_id
_entity_poly.type
_entity_poly.pdbx_seq_one_letter_code
_entity_poly.pdbx_strand_id
1 'polypeptide(L)'
;MARITGYELHKDLVRRIVDNMFNAGNLKIAAEVFAPNFVDRGHETHAGEVGSPEGFAHLVSAVRSALPDIKATIHNMIAEGDYVAMWNTATATHRGELFGMPPSGRRISMKDLHFFRFHDGKIVEHWSSVTIVPYDG
;
A
#
# COMPACT_ATOMS: atom_id res chain seq x y z
N MET A 1 16.14 -27.16 8.32
CA MET A 1 15.72 -25.87 7.70
C MET A 1 14.33 -25.52 8.18
N ALA A 2 14.16 -24.31 8.68
CA ALA A 2 12.84 -23.86 9.14
C ALA A 2 11.91 -23.70 7.94
N ARG A 3 10.68 -24.18 8.08
CA ARG A 3 9.65 -23.99 7.05
C ARG A 3 8.97 -22.64 7.27
N ILE A 4 8.89 -21.83 6.20
CA ILE A 4 8.13 -20.59 6.24
C ILE A 4 6.65 -20.95 6.33
N THR A 5 5.95 -20.40 7.34
CA THR A 5 4.51 -20.62 7.48
C THR A 5 3.74 -19.81 6.44
N GLY A 6 2.48 -20.21 6.19
CA GLY A 6 1.60 -19.42 5.32
C GLY A 6 1.46 -17.97 5.77
N TYR A 7 1.41 -17.74 7.07
CA TYR A 7 1.31 -16.39 7.63
C TYR A 7 2.56 -15.56 7.35
N GLU A 8 3.74 -16.15 7.50
CA GLU A 8 4.99 -15.45 7.23
C GLU A 8 5.13 -15.13 5.75
N LEU A 9 4.73 -16.05 4.88
CA LEU A 9 4.75 -15.83 3.44
C LEU A 9 3.80 -14.68 3.05
N HIS A 10 2.59 -14.66 3.61
CA HIS A 10 1.63 -13.58 3.37
C HIS A 10 2.19 -12.24 3.86
N LYS A 11 2.77 -12.21 5.05
CA LYS A 11 3.38 -10.99 5.59
C LYS A 11 4.52 -10.50 4.72
N ASP A 12 5.35 -11.41 4.18
CA ASP A 12 6.44 -11.02 3.29
C ASP A 12 5.92 -10.36 2.02
N LEU A 13 4.84 -10.88 1.46
CA LEU A 13 4.24 -10.26 0.27
C LEU A 13 3.73 -8.86 0.57
N VAL A 14 3.12 -8.66 1.74
CA VAL A 14 2.67 -7.32 2.15
C VAL A 14 3.86 -6.38 2.37
N ARG A 15 4.95 -6.86 2.99
CA ARG A 15 6.17 -6.04 3.15
C ARG A 15 6.71 -5.59 1.81
N ARG A 16 6.67 -6.44 0.79
CA ARG A 16 7.15 -6.10 -0.55
C ARG A 16 6.35 -4.96 -1.18
N ILE A 17 5.06 -4.85 -0.87
CA ILE A 17 4.26 -3.72 -1.33
C ILE A 17 4.84 -2.41 -0.79
N VAL A 18 5.11 -2.36 0.51
CA VAL A 18 5.63 -1.14 1.12
C VAL A 18 7.08 -0.87 0.71
N ASP A 19 7.95 -1.87 0.88
CA ASP A 19 9.38 -1.66 0.69
C ASP A 19 9.78 -1.54 -0.77
N ASN A 20 9.19 -2.35 -1.64
CA ASN A 20 9.61 -2.41 -3.03
C ASN A 20 8.73 -1.55 -3.94
N MET A 21 7.42 -1.49 -3.72
CA MET A 21 6.55 -0.68 -4.58
C MET A 21 6.53 0.78 -4.13
N PHE A 22 6.10 1.06 -2.90
CA PHE A 22 5.96 2.44 -2.45
C PHE A 22 7.31 3.12 -2.22
N ASN A 23 8.23 2.47 -1.51
CA ASN A 23 9.51 3.09 -1.19
C ASN A 23 10.51 3.05 -2.35
N ALA A 24 10.60 1.93 -3.05
CA ALA A 24 11.60 1.75 -4.10
C ALA A 24 11.09 1.99 -5.53
N GLY A 25 9.78 2.02 -5.72
CA GLY A 25 9.19 2.25 -7.04
C GLY A 25 9.24 1.06 -7.97
N ASN A 26 9.47 -0.15 -7.46
CA ASN A 26 9.45 -1.35 -8.28
C ASN A 26 8.01 -1.83 -8.50
N LEU A 27 7.40 -1.39 -9.59
CA LEU A 27 6.01 -1.70 -9.89
C LEU A 27 5.81 -3.10 -10.48
N LYS A 28 6.88 -3.73 -10.93
CA LYS A 28 6.81 -5.06 -11.57
C LYS A 28 6.37 -6.16 -10.62
N ILE A 29 6.58 -5.98 -9.32
CA ILE A 29 6.19 -6.99 -8.34
C ILE A 29 4.67 -7.10 -8.17
N ALA A 30 3.90 -6.16 -8.69
CA ALA A 30 2.44 -6.20 -8.56
C ALA A 30 1.87 -7.53 -9.09
N ALA A 31 2.36 -8.02 -10.23
CA ALA A 31 1.89 -9.28 -10.81
C ALA A 31 2.27 -10.50 -9.97
N GLU A 32 3.31 -10.38 -9.14
CA GLU A 32 3.73 -11.47 -8.25
C GLU A 32 2.92 -11.51 -6.96
N VAL A 33 2.46 -10.35 -6.50
CA VAL A 33 1.79 -10.17 -5.20
C VAL A 33 0.28 -10.26 -5.33
N PHE A 34 -0.28 -9.65 -6.37
CA PHE A 34 -1.73 -9.55 -6.57
C PHE A 34 -2.22 -10.58 -7.57
N ALA A 35 -3.39 -11.17 -7.28
CA ALA A 35 -4.05 -12.08 -8.20
C ALA A 35 -4.56 -11.33 -9.43
N PRO A 36 -4.72 -12.00 -10.58
CA PRO A 36 -5.29 -11.34 -11.77
C PRO A 36 -6.68 -10.73 -11.55
N ASN A 37 -7.46 -11.32 -10.64
CA ASN A 37 -8.81 -10.84 -10.31
C ASN A 37 -8.83 -9.96 -9.05
N PHE A 38 -7.69 -9.42 -8.67
CA PHE A 38 -7.56 -8.54 -7.51
C PHE A 38 -8.49 -7.33 -7.61
N VAL A 39 -9.07 -6.97 -6.46
CA VAL A 39 -9.89 -5.76 -6.33
C VAL A 39 -9.41 -4.97 -5.12
N ASP A 40 -9.13 -3.69 -5.32
CA ASP A 40 -8.87 -2.74 -4.24
C ASP A 40 -10.19 -2.03 -3.93
N ARG A 41 -10.69 -2.23 -2.72
CA ARG A 41 -11.95 -1.61 -2.27
C ARG A 41 -11.79 -0.13 -1.95
N GLY A 42 -10.55 0.37 -1.94
CA GLY A 42 -10.28 1.78 -1.72
C GLY A 42 -10.38 2.21 -0.26
N HIS A 43 -10.53 3.50 -0.08
CA HIS A 43 -10.68 4.15 1.23
C HIS A 43 -11.41 5.48 1.03
N GLU A 44 -11.68 6.21 2.12
CA GLU A 44 -12.49 7.42 2.06
C GLU A 44 -11.89 8.55 1.20
N THR A 45 -10.58 8.57 1.00
CA THR A 45 -9.90 9.59 0.18
C THR A 45 -9.63 9.11 -1.25
N HIS A 46 -10.03 7.88 -1.57
CA HIS A 46 -9.80 7.27 -2.88
C HIS A 46 -11.14 6.91 -3.51
N ALA A 47 -11.47 7.54 -4.61
CA ALA A 47 -12.75 7.35 -5.29
C ALA A 47 -12.75 6.07 -6.11
N GLY A 48 -13.73 5.19 -5.85
CA GLY A 48 -13.98 4.01 -6.63
C GLY A 48 -13.10 2.81 -6.30
N GLU A 49 -13.29 1.76 -7.06
CA GLU A 49 -12.54 0.52 -6.92
C GLU A 49 -11.44 0.45 -7.98
N VAL A 50 -10.29 -0.07 -7.57
CA VAL A 50 -9.19 -0.36 -8.48
C VAL A 50 -9.17 -1.87 -8.68
N GLY A 51 -9.18 -2.31 -9.92
CA GLY A 51 -9.05 -3.73 -10.24
C GLY A 51 -7.70 -4.02 -10.85
N SER A 52 -7.30 -5.27 -10.81
CA SER A 52 -6.10 -5.82 -11.43
C SER A 52 -4.79 -5.38 -10.77
N PRO A 53 -3.74 -6.19 -10.91
CA PRO A 53 -2.39 -5.80 -10.46
C PRO A 53 -1.88 -4.52 -11.15
N GLU A 54 -2.18 -4.36 -12.43
CA GLU A 54 -1.78 -3.15 -13.20
C GLU A 54 -2.45 -1.91 -12.66
N GLY A 55 -3.72 -2.02 -12.24
CA GLY A 55 -4.45 -0.91 -11.65
C GLY A 55 -3.80 -0.46 -10.34
N PHE A 56 -3.38 -1.40 -9.50
CA PHE A 56 -2.68 -1.06 -8.26
C PHE A 56 -1.32 -0.44 -8.55
N ALA A 57 -0.58 -0.96 -9.52
CA ALA A 57 0.70 -0.38 -9.94
C ALA A 57 0.52 1.06 -10.43
N HIS A 58 -0.55 1.33 -11.15
CA HIS A 58 -0.91 2.67 -11.60
C HIS A 58 -1.16 3.60 -10.41
N LEU A 59 -1.89 3.12 -9.40
CA LEU A 59 -2.15 3.88 -8.19
C LEU A 59 -0.84 4.23 -7.47
N VAL A 60 0.04 3.26 -7.30
CA VAL A 60 1.35 3.49 -6.65
C VAL A 60 2.15 4.52 -7.45
N SER A 61 2.16 4.42 -8.77
CA SER A 61 2.86 5.37 -9.63
C SER A 61 2.34 6.79 -9.43
N ALA A 62 1.02 6.95 -9.37
CA ALA A 62 0.40 8.26 -9.13
C ALA A 62 0.77 8.82 -7.75
N VAL A 63 0.75 7.98 -6.71
CA VAL A 63 1.14 8.39 -5.36
C VAL A 63 2.62 8.82 -5.35
N ARG A 64 3.50 8.06 -5.99
CA ARG A 64 4.93 8.41 -6.03
C ARG A 64 5.20 9.68 -6.84
N SER A 65 4.40 9.95 -7.88
CA SER A 65 4.51 11.22 -8.62
C SER A 65 4.12 12.41 -7.76
N ALA A 66 3.06 12.25 -6.95
CA ALA A 66 2.61 13.30 -6.04
C ALA A 66 3.54 13.49 -4.84
N LEU A 67 4.16 12.38 -4.39
CA LEU A 67 5.00 12.30 -3.19
C LEU A 67 6.35 11.68 -3.55
N PRO A 68 7.21 12.39 -4.32
CA PRO A 68 8.42 11.78 -4.87
C PRO A 68 9.44 11.34 -3.82
N ASP A 69 9.40 11.89 -2.62
CA ASP A 69 10.27 11.54 -1.51
C ASP A 69 9.58 10.66 -0.45
N ILE A 70 8.52 9.96 -0.83
CA ILE A 70 7.76 9.15 0.12
C ILE A 70 8.66 8.12 0.80
N LYS A 71 8.50 8.02 2.13
CA LYS A 71 9.14 7.01 2.95
C LYS A 71 8.11 6.42 3.88
N ALA A 72 7.74 5.18 3.65
CA ALA A 72 6.77 4.45 4.45
C ALA A 72 7.49 3.50 5.40
N THR A 73 6.95 3.38 6.61
CA THR A 73 7.50 2.52 7.67
C THR A 73 6.39 1.65 8.21
N ILE A 74 6.57 0.33 8.15
CA ILE A 74 5.63 -0.63 8.73
C ILE A 74 5.88 -0.68 10.23
N HIS A 75 4.81 -0.54 11.03
CA HIS A 75 4.90 -0.61 12.49
C HIS A 75 4.47 -1.96 13.02
N ASN A 76 3.43 -2.55 12.47
CA ASN A 76 2.96 -3.85 12.90
C ASN A 76 2.17 -4.55 11.80
N MET A 77 2.18 -5.88 11.87
CA MET A 77 1.47 -6.75 10.95
C MET A 77 0.93 -7.94 11.71
N ILE A 78 -0.34 -8.25 11.48
CA ILE A 78 -1.01 -9.39 12.12
C ILE A 78 -1.63 -10.23 11.02
N ALA A 79 -1.46 -11.54 11.10
CA ALA A 79 -2.03 -12.47 10.14
C ALA A 79 -2.92 -13.49 10.86
N GLU A 80 -4.10 -13.73 10.32
CA GLU A 80 -5.02 -14.74 10.81
C GLU A 80 -5.88 -15.22 9.66
N GLY A 81 -6.01 -16.54 9.50
CA GLY A 81 -6.74 -17.12 8.38
C GLY A 81 -6.14 -16.66 7.06
N ASP A 82 -6.97 -16.16 6.16
CA ASP A 82 -6.54 -15.67 4.87
C ASP A 82 -6.21 -14.18 4.86
N TYR A 83 -6.12 -13.55 6.03
CA TYR A 83 -6.01 -12.10 6.16
C TYR A 83 -4.69 -11.66 6.75
N VAL A 84 -4.21 -10.51 6.29
CA VAL A 84 -3.13 -9.76 6.94
C VAL A 84 -3.64 -8.35 7.18
N ALA A 85 -3.53 -7.90 8.44
CA ALA A 85 -3.76 -6.52 8.82
C ALA A 85 -2.41 -5.85 9.07
N MET A 86 -2.27 -4.60 8.61
CA MET A 86 -1.03 -3.86 8.75
C MET A 86 -1.34 -2.40 9.03
N TRP A 87 -0.50 -1.77 9.87
CA TRP A 87 -0.50 -0.31 9.90
C TRP A 87 0.92 0.21 9.67
N ASN A 88 0.97 1.31 8.95
CA ASN A 88 2.21 1.97 8.61
C ASN A 88 2.03 3.48 8.68
N THR A 89 3.14 4.18 8.76
CA THR A 89 3.15 5.62 8.57
C THR A 89 4.03 5.94 7.37
N ALA A 90 3.80 7.11 6.78
CA ALA A 90 4.65 7.58 5.71
C ALA A 90 4.85 9.08 5.86
N THR A 91 6.01 9.57 5.45
CA THR A 91 6.29 11.00 5.36
C THR A 91 6.65 11.34 3.92
N ALA A 92 6.29 12.53 3.49
CA ALA A 92 6.58 12.96 2.12
C ALA A 92 6.39 14.45 1.98
N THR A 93 6.89 15.01 0.88
CA THR A 93 6.60 16.36 0.47
C THR A 93 5.51 16.32 -0.61
N HIS A 94 4.44 17.07 -0.40
CA HIS A 94 3.26 17.07 -1.27
C HIS A 94 3.51 17.95 -2.49
N ARG A 95 4.04 17.36 -3.56
CA ARG A 95 4.46 18.11 -4.75
C ARG A 95 3.54 17.97 -5.95
N GLY A 96 2.62 17.02 -5.93
CA GLY A 96 1.64 16.81 -7.00
C GLY A 96 0.27 16.56 -6.44
N GLU A 97 -0.73 16.52 -7.31
CA GLU A 97 -2.10 16.23 -6.89
C GLU A 97 -2.17 14.84 -6.24
N LEU A 98 -2.79 14.78 -5.07
CA LEU A 98 -2.96 13.55 -4.30
C LEU A 98 -4.42 13.40 -3.90
N PHE A 99 -5.11 12.38 -4.41
CA PHE A 99 -6.51 12.09 -4.10
C PHE A 99 -7.41 13.33 -4.25
N GLY A 100 -7.21 14.08 -5.33
CA GLY A 100 -7.98 15.29 -5.59
C GLY A 100 -7.49 16.55 -4.88
N MET A 101 -6.50 16.43 -4.00
CA MET A 101 -5.92 17.58 -3.31
C MET A 101 -4.79 18.19 -4.14
N PRO A 102 -4.85 19.50 -4.45
CA PRO A 102 -3.78 20.14 -5.19
C PRO A 102 -2.47 20.17 -4.38
N PRO A 103 -1.32 20.26 -5.06
CA PRO A 103 -0.03 20.25 -4.36
C PRO A 103 0.13 21.44 -3.44
N SER A 104 0.61 21.19 -2.22
CA SER A 104 0.82 22.21 -1.22
C SER A 104 2.29 22.62 -1.04
N GLY A 105 3.21 21.78 -1.52
CA GLY A 105 4.64 21.95 -1.30
C GLY A 105 5.08 21.67 0.14
N ARG A 106 4.16 21.24 1.00
CA ARG A 106 4.43 21.02 2.43
C ARG A 106 4.79 19.56 2.71
N ARG A 107 5.53 19.37 3.81
CA ARG A 107 5.73 18.04 4.36
C ARG A 107 4.42 17.55 4.97
N ILE A 108 4.09 16.29 4.72
CA ILE A 108 2.89 15.64 5.25
C ILE A 108 3.27 14.32 5.91
N SER A 109 2.43 13.92 6.85
CA SER A 109 2.46 12.59 7.46
C SER A 109 1.19 11.85 7.10
N MET A 110 1.32 10.55 6.83
CA MET A 110 0.20 9.68 6.56
C MET A 110 0.20 8.56 7.58
N LYS A 111 -0.97 8.21 8.08
CA LYS A 111 -1.18 7.02 8.90
C LYS A 111 -2.16 6.13 8.15
N ASP A 112 -1.72 4.94 7.83
CA ASP A 112 -2.45 4.03 6.99
C ASP A 112 -2.75 2.73 7.73
N LEU A 113 -3.99 2.29 7.63
CA LEU A 113 -4.41 0.97 8.08
C LEU A 113 -4.81 0.18 6.86
N HIS A 114 -4.30 -1.04 6.74
CA HIS A 114 -4.55 -1.90 5.59
C HIS A 114 -5.04 -3.26 6.02
N PHE A 115 -5.90 -3.84 5.19
CA PHE A 115 -6.44 -5.17 5.39
C PHE A 115 -6.39 -5.90 4.05
N PHE A 116 -5.67 -7.02 4.01
CA PHE A 116 -5.46 -7.79 2.79
C PHE A 116 -6.06 -9.19 2.93
N ARG A 117 -6.77 -9.65 1.91
CA ARG A 117 -7.23 -11.03 1.86
C ARG A 117 -6.47 -11.79 0.78
N PHE A 118 -5.99 -12.99 1.13
CA PHE A 118 -5.21 -13.85 0.27
C PHE A 118 -6.03 -15.03 -0.22
N HIS A 119 -5.72 -15.51 -1.41
CA HIS A 119 -6.22 -16.76 -1.95
C HIS A 119 -5.15 -17.34 -2.87
N ASP A 120 -4.84 -18.64 -2.67
CA ASP A 120 -3.80 -19.33 -3.44
C ASP A 120 -2.48 -18.56 -3.52
N GLY A 121 -2.06 -18.00 -2.39
CA GLY A 121 -0.77 -17.34 -2.26
C GLY A 121 -0.68 -15.94 -2.84
N LYS A 122 -1.81 -15.34 -3.26
CA LYS A 122 -1.84 -13.98 -3.81
C LYS A 122 -2.96 -13.18 -3.18
N ILE A 123 -2.79 -11.86 -3.20
CA ILE A 123 -3.80 -10.94 -2.66
C ILE A 123 -4.95 -10.80 -3.65
N VAL A 124 -6.17 -11.03 -3.17
CA VAL A 124 -7.39 -10.91 -3.98
C VAL A 124 -8.24 -9.70 -3.62
N GLU A 125 -8.12 -9.20 -2.37
CA GLU A 125 -8.84 -7.99 -1.95
C GLU A 125 -7.98 -7.17 -1.00
N HIS A 126 -8.22 -5.87 -1.02
CA HIS A 126 -7.52 -4.91 -0.16
C HIS A 126 -8.48 -3.81 0.28
N TRP A 127 -8.44 -3.49 1.55
CA TRP A 127 -9.14 -2.35 2.14
C TRP A 127 -8.11 -1.48 2.85
N SER A 128 -8.33 -0.16 2.84
CA SER A 128 -7.43 0.75 3.55
C SER A 128 -8.18 1.94 4.11
N SER A 129 -7.60 2.51 5.16
CA SER A 129 -8.00 3.79 5.71
C SER A 129 -6.75 4.63 5.84
N VAL A 130 -6.77 5.83 5.27
CA VAL A 130 -5.61 6.72 5.20
C VAL A 130 -5.97 8.05 5.86
N THR A 131 -5.14 8.47 6.81
CA THR A 131 -5.25 9.79 7.44
C THR A 131 -4.03 10.61 7.05
N ILE A 132 -4.25 11.79 6.48
CA ILE A 132 -3.18 12.68 6.03
C ILE A 132 -3.22 13.94 6.88
N VAL A 133 -2.08 14.27 7.50
CA VAL A 133 -1.95 15.47 8.35
C VAL A 133 -0.66 16.19 8.01
N PRO A 134 -0.55 17.49 8.35
CA PRO A 134 0.73 18.19 8.23
C PRO A 134 1.80 17.49 9.06
N TYR A 135 3.01 17.45 8.53
CA TYR A 135 4.15 16.90 9.26
C TYR A 135 4.63 17.93 10.27
N ASP A 136 4.67 17.55 11.52
CA ASP A 136 5.07 18.48 12.59
C ASP A 136 6.39 18.09 13.28
N GLY A 137 7.18 17.34 12.60
CA GLY A 137 8.50 17.00 13.04
C GLY A 137 8.70 15.71 13.72
#